data_a8b08913cec57e27f86e1a059047bd1e
#
_entry.id   a8b08913cec57e27f86e1a059047bd1e
#
_cell.length_a   1.000
_cell.length_b   1.000
_cell.length_c   1.000
_cell.angle_alpha   90.00
_cell.angle_beta   90.00
_cell.angle_gamma   90.00
#
_symmetry.space_group_name_H-M   'P 1'
#
loop_
_entity.id
_entity.type
_entity.pdbx_description
1 polymer ?
#
loop_
_entity_poly.entity_id
_entity_poly.type
_entity_poly.pdbx_seq_one_letter_code
_entity_poly.pdbx_strand_id
1 'polypeptide(L)'
;MRNQKQTIRKIIGYINNPDEDGGFWLPNIQRPFVWGEEQICRLFDSILRNYPINTFLIWKTNKDVRRRKFIDNWKSDLRLRDFLVLEDHRKKCLVLDGQQRLQSLFIGLRGSYEGKELFLDILSGDLSLSSDIKYHFKFINTEEVKLEDKCHWMNFKDLILTRRKKWETLDNIRDSRTDRALTETEVKKIHDNLELIDQAFKMEEVITYQELDSIDDPDLY
;
A
#
# COMPACT_ATOMS: atom_id res chain seq x y z
N MET A 1 -10.25 -24.64 -0.44
CA MET A 1 -9.60 -23.45 0.12
C MET A 1 -8.10 -23.55 -0.18
N ARG A 2 -7.53 -22.55 -0.85
CA ARG A 2 -6.12 -22.53 -1.23
C ARG A 2 -5.41 -21.37 -0.54
N ASN A 3 -4.20 -21.63 0.00
CA ASN A 3 -3.35 -20.57 0.52
C ASN A 3 -2.48 -20.02 -0.61
N GLN A 4 -2.46 -18.73 -0.76
CA GLN A 4 -1.67 -18.01 -1.75
C GLN A 4 -0.75 -17.01 -1.05
N LYS A 5 0.45 -16.81 -1.61
CA LYS A 5 1.37 -15.76 -1.19
C LYS A 5 1.71 -14.87 -2.38
N GLN A 6 1.79 -13.59 -2.15
CA GLN A 6 2.10 -12.62 -3.19
C GLN A 6 2.86 -11.42 -2.63
N THR A 7 3.59 -10.75 -3.52
CA THR A 7 4.21 -9.47 -3.18
C THR A 7 3.14 -8.36 -3.11
N ILE A 8 3.40 -7.33 -2.32
CA ILE A 8 2.52 -6.15 -2.23
C ILE A 8 2.33 -5.53 -3.61
N ARG A 9 3.42 -5.38 -4.37
CA ARG A 9 3.39 -4.81 -5.72
C ARG A 9 2.42 -5.54 -6.64
N LYS A 10 2.40 -6.89 -6.59
CA LYS A 10 1.52 -7.70 -7.42
C LYS A 10 0.05 -7.57 -6.99
N ILE A 11 -0.21 -7.60 -5.68
CA ILE A 11 -1.56 -7.41 -5.14
C ILE A 11 -2.15 -6.05 -5.52
N ILE A 12 -1.36 -4.99 -5.44
CA ILE A 12 -1.79 -3.64 -5.87
C ILE A 12 -2.12 -3.62 -7.38
N GLY A 13 -1.45 -4.43 -8.18
CA GLY A 13 -1.78 -4.61 -9.60
C GLY A 13 -3.11 -5.31 -9.85
N TYR A 14 -3.58 -6.16 -8.92
CA TYR A 14 -4.88 -6.84 -9.01
C TYR A 14 -6.06 -5.94 -8.63
N ILE A 15 -5.85 -4.96 -7.78
CA ILE A 15 -6.93 -4.09 -7.29
C ILE A 15 -7.55 -3.31 -8.45
N ASN A 16 -8.88 -3.43 -8.59
CA ASN A 16 -9.70 -2.79 -9.62
C ASN A 16 -9.33 -3.18 -11.07
N ASN A 17 -8.56 -4.23 -11.28
CA ASN A 17 -8.06 -4.63 -12.58
C ASN A 17 -8.65 -5.97 -13.03
N PRO A 18 -9.72 -5.98 -13.85
CA PRO A 18 -10.39 -7.21 -14.28
C PRO A 18 -9.52 -8.12 -15.16
N ASP A 19 -8.48 -7.58 -15.79
CA ASP A 19 -7.59 -8.34 -16.68
C ASP A 19 -6.57 -9.20 -15.91
N GLU A 20 -6.37 -8.90 -14.63
CA GLU A 20 -5.48 -9.63 -13.72
C GLU A 20 -6.27 -10.65 -12.89
N ASP A 21 -6.52 -11.82 -13.44
CA ASP A 21 -7.24 -12.95 -12.80
C ASP A 21 -8.65 -12.58 -12.27
N GLY A 22 -9.31 -11.62 -12.92
CA GLY A 22 -10.63 -11.10 -12.53
C GLY A 22 -10.57 -9.91 -11.56
N GLY A 23 -9.39 -9.57 -11.04
CA GLY A 23 -9.14 -8.44 -10.18
C GLY A 23 -9.72 -8.57 -8.77
N PHE A 24 -9.23 -7.73 -7.86
CA PHE A 24 -9.73 -7.64 -6.49
C PHE A 24 -10.73 -6.50 -6.34
N TRP A 25 -11.88 -6.83 -5.75
CA TRP A 25 -13.03 -5.94 -5.58
C TRP A 25 -13.58 -6.03 -4.15
N LEU A 26 -14.31 -5.01 -3.73
CA LEU A 26 -15.03 -5.01 -2.45
C LEU A 26 -16.47 -5.48 -2.66
N PRO A 27 -16.98 -6.46 -1.89
CA PRO A 27 -18.41 -6.74 -1.84
C PRO A 27 -19.19 -5.49 -1.40
N ASN A 28 -20.36 -5.25 -2.02
CA ASN A 28 -21.14 -4.05 -1.70
C ASN A 28 -21.66 -4.00 -0.25
N ILE A 29 -21.80 -5.17 0.39
CA ILE A 29 -22.26 -5.30 1.79
C ILE A 29 -21.20 -4.93 2.85
N GLN A 30 -19.95 -4.73 2.43
CA GLN A 30 -18.85 -4.41 3.34
C GLN A 30 -18.95 -2.96 3.84
N ARG A 31 -18.51 -2.76 5.11
CA ARG A 31 -18.47 -1.44 5.73
C ARG A 31 -17.58 -0.47 4.93
N PRO A 32 -17.81 0.84 5.06
CA PRO A 32 -16.93 1.86 4.51
C PRO A 32 -15.50 1.76 5.04
N PHE A 33 -14.58 2.42 4.35
CA PHE A 33 -13.23 2.64 4.87
C PHE A 33 -13.28 3.62 6.05
N VAL A 34 -12.65 3.25 7.16
CA VAL A 34 -12.71 4.01 8.42
C VAL A 34 -11.34 4.30 9.04
N TRP A 35 -10.25 3.81 8.44
CA TRP A 35 -8.91 4.08 8.95
C TRP A 35 -8.49 5.51 8.65
N GLY A 36 -7.87 6.15 9.65
CA GLY A 36 -7.25 7.46 9.50
C GLY A 36 -5.79 7.39 9.05
N GLU A 37 -5.21 8.58 8.80
CA GLU A 37 -3.80 8.72 8.37
C GLU A 37 -2.83 7.95 9.28
N GLU A 38 -2.99 8.06 10.60
CA GLU A 38 -2.12 7.39 11.58
C GLU A 38 -2.14 5.87 11.44
N GLN A 39 -3.32 5.27 11.29
CA GLN A 39 -3.46 3.82 11.15
C GLN A 39 -2.82 3.32 9.85
N ILE A 40 -2.96 4.09 8.77
CA ILE A 40 -2.31 3.80 7.50
C ILE A 40 -0.78 3.87 7.68
N CYS A 41 -0.25 4.96 8.25
CA CYS A 41 1.18 5.12 8.49
C CYS A 41 1.76 3.99 9.35
N ARG A 42 1.05 3.56 10.40
CA ARG A 42 1.44 2.42 11.25
C ARG A 42 1.46 1.10 10.49
N LEU A 43 0.56 0.90 9.53
CA LEU A 43 0.59 -0.29 8.66
C LEU A 43 1.88 -0.34 7.83
N PHE A 44 2.28 0.78 7.23
CA PHE A 44 3.50 0.87 6.42
C PHE A 44 4.78 0.70 7.27
N ASP A 45 4.83 1.30 8.47
CA ASP A 45 5.90 1.04 9.44
C ASP A 45 5.99 -0.44 9.81
N SER A 46 4.85 -1.09 10.08
CA SER A 46 4.79 -2.52 10.42
C SER A 46 5.34 -3.40 9.30
N ILE A 47 5.03 -3.07 8.04
CA ILE A 47 5.54 -3.81 6.88
C ILE A 47 7.07 -3.67 6.78
N LEU A 48 7.62 -2.46 6.90
CA LEU A 48 9.07 -2.25 6.88
C LEU A 48 9.79 -2.92 8.07
N ARG A 49 9.09 -3.13 9.18
CA ARG A 49 9.59 -3.88 10.35
C ARG A 49 9.41 -5.39 10.21
N ASN A 50 8.94 -5.85 9.06
CA ASN A 50 8.62 -7.26 8.80
C ASN A 50 7.63 -7.86 9.81
N TYR A 51 6.68 -7.04 10.30
CA TYR A 51 5.60 -7.54 11.13
C TYR A 51 4.51 -8.18 10.27
N PRO A 52 3.93 -9.30 10.69
CA PRO A 52 2.86 -9.96 9.94
C PRO A 52 1.62 -9.05 9.87
N ILE A 53 1.13 -8.81 8.66
CA ILE A 53 -0.07 -7.99 8.43
C ILE A 53 -1.36 -8.81 8.37
N ASN A 54 -1.32 -10.05 8.89
CA ASN A 54 -2.40 -11.02 8.89
C ASN A 54 -2.83 -11.52 7.50
N THR A 55 -3.59 -12.60 7.47
CA THR A 55 -4.13 -13.21 6.26
C THR A 55 -5.34 -12.44 5.76
N PHE A 56 -5.53 -12.42 4.44
CA PHE A 56 -6.72 -11.92 3.78
C PHE A 56 -7.61 -13.10 3.39
N LEU A 57 -8.91 -12.86 3.27
CA LEU A 57 -9.87 -13.85 2.77
C LEU A 57 -10.45 -13.34 1.45
N ILE A 58 -10.29 -14.13 0.39
CA ILE A 58 -10.72 -13.79 -0.97
C ILE A 58 -11.72 -14.84 -1.45
N TRP A 59 -12.84 -14.37 -2.01
CA TRP A 59 -13.81 -15.25 -2.69
C TRP A 59 -13.73 -15.05 -4.20
N LYS A 60 -13.30 -16.08 -4.89
CA LYS A 60 -13.23 -16.13 -6.34
C LYS A 60 -14.54 -16.68 -6.90
N THR A 61 -15.20 -15.91 -7.74
CA THR A 61 -16.52 -16.23 -8.26
C THR A 61 -16.79 -15.63 -9.64
N ASN A 62 -17.70 -16.22 -10.38
CA ASN A 62 -18.30 -15.67 -11.60
C ASN A 62 -19.78 -15.31 -11.42
N LYS A 63 -20.30 -15.46 -10.19
CA LYS A 63 -21.69 -15.12 -9.88
C LYS A 63 -21.93 -13.61 -10.00
N ASP A 64 -23.18 -13.25 -10.27
CA ASP A 64 -23.64 -11.88 -10.34
C ASP A 64 -23.79 -11.31 -8.93
N VAL A 65 -22.70 -10.72 -8.42
CA VAL A 65 -22.62 -10.16 -7.08
C VAL A 65 -22.26 -8.68 -7.16
N ARG A 66 -23.05 -7.84 -6.49
CA ARG A 66 -22.79 -6.41 -6.37
C ARG A 66 -21.46 -6.15 -5.71
N ARG A 67 -20.62 -5.38 -6.38
CA ARG A 67 -19.28 -5.06 -5.93
C ARG A 67 -18.93 -3.58 -6.10
N ARG A 68 -17.90 -3.15 -5.43
CA ARG A 68 -17.35 -1.80 -5.50
C ARG A 68 -15.87 -1.83 -5.83
N LYS A 69 -15.40 -0.74 -6.44
CA LYS A 69 -13.97 -0.46 -6.56
C LYS A 69 -13.37 -0.14 -5.20
N PHE A 70 -12.09 -0.44 -5.03
CA PHE A 70 -11.24 0.20 -4.03
C PHE A 70 -11.04 1.67 -4.44
N ILE A 71 -10.87 2.53 -3.45
CA ILE A 71 -10.73 3.97 -3.63
C ILE A 71 -9.24 4.31 -3.59
N ASP A 72 -8.70 4.89 -4.66
CA ASP A 72 -7.32 5.37 -4.69
C ASP A 72 -7.20 6.74 -4.00
N ASN A 73 -8.01 7.70 -4.39
CA ASN A 73 -8.01 9.07 -3.86
C ASN A 73 -9.15 9.23 -2.86
N TRP A 74 -8.88 8.84 -1.62
CA TRP A 74 -9.89 8.84 -0.57
C TRP A 74 -10.14 10.25 0.00
N LYS A 75 -11.43 10.57 0.18
CA LYS A 75 -11.92 11.78 0.84
C LYS A 75 -13.11 11.44 1.71
N SER A 76 -13.31 12.19 2.79
CA SER A 76 -14.40 11.97 3.75
C SER A 76 -15.80 12.22 3.18
N ASP A 77 -15.92 13.02 2.11
CA ASP A 77 -17.17 13.36 1.44
C ASP A 77 -17.57 12.39 0.31
N LEU A 78 -16.75 11.36 0.03
CA LEU A 78 -17.01 10.39 -1.02
C LEU A 78 -18.27 9.57 -0.78
N ARG A 79 -19.05 9.39 -1.83
CA ARG A 79 -20.26 8.56 -1.81
C ARG A 79 -19.93 7.16 -2.33
N LEU A 80 -20.11 6.14 -1.51
CA LEU A 80 -19.79 4.75 -1.89
C LEU A 80 -20.51 4.27 -3.15
N ARG A 81 -21.70 4.81 -3.45
CA ARG A 81 -22.45 4.49 -4.67
C ARG A 81 -21.69 4.85 -5.96
N ASP A 82 -20.79 5.82 -5.91
CA ASP A 82 -20.03 6.28 -7.09
C ASP A 82 -18.93 5.26 -7.48
N PHE A 83 -18.66 4.31 -6.61
CA PHE A 83 -17.69 3.23 -6.80
C PHE A 83 -18.33 1.88 -7.14
N LEU A 84 -19.65 1.82 -7.29
CA LEU A 84 -20.35 0.61 -7.70
C LEU A 84 -19.91 0.18 -9.10
N VAL A 85 -19.72 -1.12 -9.27
CA VAL A 85 -19.44 -1.73 -10.56
C VAL A 85 -20.69 -2.49 -11.01
N LEU A 86 -21.03 -2.34 -12.28
CA LEU A 86 -22.16 -3.06 -12.87
C LEU A 86 -21.99 -4.57 -12.70
N GLU A 87 -23.10 -5.22 -12.43
CA GLU A 87 -23.18 -6.66 -12.29
C GLU A 87 -22.80 -7.35 -13.61
N ASP A 88 -22.01 -8.41 -13.52
CA ASP A 88 -21.62 -9.24 -14.66
C ASP A 88 -21.27 -10.66 -14.17
N HIS A 89 -21.22 -11.60 -15.11
CA HIS A 89 -20.84 -12.99 -14.86
C HIS A 89 -19.35 -13.27 -15.12
N ARG A 90 -18.52 -12.23 -15.27
CA ARG A 90 -17.08 -12.41 -15.40
C ARG A 90 -16.46 -12.85 -14.06
N LYS A 91 -15.39 -13.59 -14.17
CA LYS A 91 -14.55 -13.96 -13.03
C LYS A 91 -14.13 -12.72 -12.25
N LYS A 92 -14.21 -12.78 -10.94
CA LYS A 92 -13.84 -11.74 -10.01
C LYS A 92 -13.42 -12.32 -8.67
N CYS A 93 -12.56 -11.60 -7.94
CA CYS A 93 -12.12 -11.95 -6.60
C CYS A 93 -12.62 -10.89 -5.60
N LEU A 94 -13.50 -11.29 -4.70
CA LEU A 94 -14.09 -10.42 -3.70
C LEU A 94 -13.32 -10.53 -2.39
N VAL A 95 -12.86 -9.41 -1.86
CA VAL A 95 -12.13 -9.35 -0.59
C VAL A 95 -13.14 -9.40 0.55
N LEU A 96 -13.22 -10.54 1.24
CA LEU A 96 -14.16 -10.77 2.34
C LEU A 96 -13.59 -10.30 3.68
N ASP A 97 -12.28 -10.47 3.88
CA ASP A 97 -11.58 -9.94 5.08
C ASP A 97 -10.26 -9.27 4.69
N GLY A 98 -9.81 -8.32 5.52
CA GLY A 98 -8.60 -7.52 5.30
C GLY A 98 -8.80 -6.29 4.42
N GLN A 99 -10.03 -5.94 4.07
CA GLN A 99 -10.36 -4.81 3.19
C GLN A 99 -9.76 -3.47 3.64
N GLN A 100 -9.74 -3.17 4.96
CA GLN A 100 -9.18 -1.91 5.47
C GLN A 100 -7.67 -1.83 5.19
N ARG A 101 -6.96 -2.95 5.35
CA ARG A 101 -5.51 -3.05 5.08
C ARG A 101 -5.21 -2.93 3.59
N LEU A 102 -5.94 -3.65 2.73
CA LEU A 102 -5.77 -3.53 1.27
C LEU A 102 -6.14 -2.13 0.77
N GLN A 103 -7.21 -1.53 1.30
CA GLN A 103 -7.60 -0.16 0.99
C GLN A 103 -6.50 0.83 1.38
N SER A 104 -5.89 0.66 2.56
CA SER A 104 -4.78 1.49 3.04
C SER A 104 -3.54 1.37 2.14
N LEU A 105 -3.18 0.14 1.75
CA LEU A 105 -2.09 -0.09 0.80
C LEU A 105 -2.38 0.58 -0.55
N PHE A 106 -3.61 0.50 -1.03
CA PHE A 106 -4.00 1.10 -2.31
C PHE A 106 -3.93 2.62 -2.27
N ILE A 107 -4.46 3.26 -1.21
CA ILE A 107 -4.35 4.71 -0.99
C ILE A 107 -2.87 5.14 -0.95
N GLY A 108 -2.05 4.51 -0.13
CA GLY A 108 -0.65 4.91 0.07
C GLY A 108 0.25 4.67 -1.13
N LEU A 109 -0.06 3.68 -2.00
CA LEU A 109 0.79 3.29 -3.12
C LEU A 109 0.28 3.76 -4.48
N ARG A 110 -0.99 4.16 -4.60
CA ARG A 110 -1.60 4.55 -5.88
C ARG A 110 -2.30 5.89 -5.85
N GLY A 111 -2.65 6.37 -4.67
CA GLY A 111 -3.52 7.52 -4.56
C GLY A 111 -3.15 8.52 -3.48
N SER A 112 -4.17 9.05 -2.82
CA SER A 112 -4.05 10.09 -1.80
C SER A 112 -5.11 9.92 -0.70
N TYR A 113 -4.84 10.49 0.46
CA TYR A 113 -5.75 10.62 1.59
C TYR A 113 -6.04 12.11 1.82
N GLU A 114 -7.27 12.54 1.63
CA GLU A 114 -7.68 13.97 1.68
C GLU A 114 -6.78 14.87 0.81
N GLY A 115 -6.40 14.39 -0.39
CA GLY A 115 -5.54 15.10 -1.32
C GLY A 115 -4.04 15.08 -0.99
N LYS A 116 -3.64 14.48 0.13
CA LYS A 116 -2.24 14.31 0.52
C LYS A 116 -1.72 12.96 0.08
N GLU A 117 -0.47 12.88 -0.33
CA GLU A 117 0.23 11.64 -0.68
C GLU A 117 1.07 11.12 0.49
N LEU A 118 1.35 9.81 0.47
CA LEU A 118 2.16 9.18 1.52
C LEU A 118 3.63 9.40 1.27
N PHE A 119 4.33 9.96 2.26
CA PHE A 119 5.77 10.18 2.28
C PHE A 119 6.42 9.35 3.38
N LEU A 120 7.65 8.95 3.13
CA LEU A 120 8.56 8.34 4.11
C LEU A 120 9.73 9.28 4.38
N ASP A 121 10.05 9.50 5.64
CA ASP A 121 11.34 10.05 6.01
C ASP A 121 12.41 8.97 5.82
N ILE A 122 13.20 9.07 4.73
CA ILE A 122 14.19 8.07 4.35
C ILE A 122 15.39 8.04 5.35
N LEU A 123 15.53 9.05 6.20
CA LEU A 123 16.52 9.09 7.27
C LEU A 123 16.03 8.48 8.59
N SER A 124 14.74 8.11 8.68
CA SER A 124 14.18 7.40 9.83
C SER A 124 14.68 5.96 9.91
N GLY A 125 14.34 5.23 10.96
CA GLY A 125 14.72 3.82 11.13
C GLY A 125 15.36 3.52 12.48
N ASP A 126 15.52 4.52 13.34
CA ASP A 126 15.97 4.35 14.72
C ASP A 126 14.77 4.25 15.66
N LEU A 127 14.77 3.24 16.55
CA LEU A 127 13.79 3.18 17.62
C LEU A 127 14.17 4.21 18.68
N SER A 128 13.30 5.19 18.92
CA SER A 128 13.42 6.04 20.09
C SER A 128 12.78 5.38 21.30
N LEU A 129 13.29 5.63 22.50
CA LEU A 129 12.70 5.15 23.75
C LEU A 129 11.27 5.68 24.01
N SER A 130 10.86 6.68 23.26
CA SER A 130 9.54 7.35 23.40
C SER A 130 8.55 7.02 22.31
N SER A 131 8.90 6.21 21.30
CA SER A 131 8.03 5.93 20.17
C SER A 131 8.03 4.45 19.77
N ASP A 132 6.84 3.89 19.57
CA ASP A 132 6.65 2.56 19.00
C ASP A 132 6.89 2.52 17.48
N ILE A 133 7.04 3.69 16.84
CA ILE A 133 7.23 3.85 15.40
C ILE A 133 8.74 3.91 15.10
N LYS A 134 9.17 3.08 14.15
CA LYS A 134 10.56 3.02 13.68
C LYS A 134 10.76 3.81 12.39
N TYR A 135 9.87 3.64 11.43
CA TYR A 135 9.91 4.32 10.14
C TYR A 135 8.80 5.37 10.09
N HIS A 136 9.18 6.62 9.88
CA HIS A 136 8.26 7.74 9.95
C HIS A 136 7.57 7.92 8.59
N PHE A 137 6.30 7.57 8.54
CA PHE A 137 5.41 7.86 7.42
C PHE A 137 4.49 9.03 7.76
N LYS A 138 4.16 9.84 6.76
CA LYS A 138 3.24 10.96 6.89
C LYS A 138 2.53 11.23 5.57
N PHE A 139 1.25 11.60 5.65
CA PHE A 139 0.53 12.16 4.51
C PHE A 139 0.83 13.65 4.40
N ILE A 140 1.39 14.08 3.26
CA ILE A 140 1.84 15.45 3.02
C ILE A 140 1.26 15.91 1.68
N ASN A 141 0.83 17.17 1.62
CA ASN A 141 0.54 17.81 0.36
C ASN A 141 1.85 17.99 -0.42
N THR A 142 1.90 17.51 -1.65
CA THR A 142 3.14 17.50 -2.45
C THR A 142 3.77 18.89 -2.61
N GLU A 143 2.94 19.95 -2.61
CA GLU A 143 3.40 21.35 -2.69
C GLU A 143 3.98 21.88 -1.37
N GLU A 144 3.71 21.20 -0.25
CA GLU A 144 4.11 21.64 1.10
C GLU A 144 5.32 20.88 1.65
N VAL A 145 5.94 20.01 0.85
CA VAL A 145 7.12 19.25 1.27
C VAL A 145 8.28 20.21 1.49
N LYS A 146 8.72 20.34 2.75
CA LYS A 146 9.85 21.18 3.14
C LYS A 146 11.08 20.34 3.43
N LEU A 147 12.23 20.88 3.07
CA LEU A 147 13.51 20.35 3.55
C LEU A 147 13.63 20.67 5.05
N GLU A 148 13.86 19.64 5.84
CA GLU A 148 14.12 19.73 7.28
C GLU A 148 15.52 19.16 7.56
N ASP A 149 16.26 19.79 8.48
CA ASP A 149 17.67 19.42 8.74
C ASP A 149 17.83 17.91 9.07
N LYS A 150 16.90 17.35 9.85
CA LYS A 150 16.97 15.97 10.34
C LYS A 150 16.12 14.97 9.57
N CYS A 151 15.28 15.41 8.63
CA CYS A 151 14.35 14.58 7.89
C CYS A 151 14.57 14.76 6.39
N HIS A 152 14.29 13.70 5.62
CA HIS A 152 14.21 13.79 4.17
C HIS A 152 12.99 13.02 3.68
N TRP A 153 11.92 13.77 3.42
CA TRP A 153 10.64 13.22 2.98
C TRP A 153 10.66 12.82 1.51
N MET A 154 10.44 11.56 1.23
CA MET A 154 10.33 11.01 -0.12
C MET A 154 8.93 10.51 -0.39
N ASN A 155 8.38 10.83 -1.55
CA ASN A 155 7.11 10.27 -1.97
C ASN A 155 7.21 8.76 -2.08
N PHE A 156 6.43 8.05 -1.27
CA PHE A 156 6.57 6.60 -1.14
C PHE A 156 6.08 5.85 -2.38
N LYS A 157 5.06 6.37 -3.04
CA LYS A 157 4.56 5.86 -4.32
C LYS A 157 5.66 5.85 -5.39
N ASP A 158 6.45 6.92 -5.47
CA ASP A 158 7.55 7.03 -6.43
C ASP A 158 8.66 6.00 -6.12
N LEU A 159 8.97 5.76 -4.86
CA LEU A 159 9.95 4.74 -4.46
C LEU A 159 9.54 3.33 -4.89
N ILE A 160 8.24 3.01 -4.88
CA ILE A 160 7.73 1.68 -5.19
C ILE A 160 7.48 1.49 -6.68
N LEU A 161 6.91 2.48 -7.37
CA LEU A 161 6.42 2.34 -8.74
C LEU A 161 7.45 2.71 -9.79
N THR A 162 8.41 3.59 -9.46
CA THR A 162 9.46 4.00 -10.40
C THR A 162 10.52 2.90 -10.54
N ARG A 163 11.01 2.70 -11.77
CA ARG A 163 12.10 1.76 -12.06
C ARG A 163 13.50 2.40 -11.91
N ARG A 164 13.62 3.38 -11.00
CA ARG A 164 14.93 4.01 -10.76
C ARG A 164 15.85 3.04 -10.04
N LYS A 165 17.14 3.11 -10.37
CA LYS A 165 18.17 2.38 -9.64
C LYS A 165 18.43 3.07 -8.30
N LYS A 166 18.83 2.30 -7.28
CA LYS A 166 19.08 2.84 -5.92
C LYS A 166 20.09 3.98 -5.92
N TRP A 167 21.15 3.88 -6.72
CA TRP A 167 22.17 4.92 -6.84
C TRP A 167 21.61 6.22 -7.45
N GLU A 168 20.73 6.14 -8.46
CA GLU A 168 20.04 7.31 -9.03
C GLU A 168 19.16 8.00 -8.00
N THR A 169 18.51 7.22 -7.15
CA THR A 169 17.69 7.76 -6.05
C THR A 169 18.57 8.47 -5.02
N LEU A 170 19.71 7.87 -4.65
CA LEU A 170 20.66 8.48 -3.72
C LEU A 170 21.25 9.80 -4.27
N ASP A 171 21.60 9.82 -5.55
CA ASP A 171 22.13 11.04 -6.20
C ASP A 171 21.06 12.13 -6.23
N ASN A 172 19.81 11.79 -6.56
CA ASN A 172 18.69 12.75 -6.50
C ASN A 172 18.48 13.31 -5.08
N ILE A 173 18.63 12.49 -4.03
CA ILE A 173 18.54 12.95 -2.64
C ILE A 173 19.68 13.94 -2.33
N ARG A 174 20.91 13.63 -2.75
CA ARG A 174 22.07 14.52 -2.59
C ARG A 174 21.87 15.87 -3.28
N ASP A 175 21.39 15.83 -4.53
CA ASP A 175 21.17 17.04 -5.32
C ASP A 175 20.02 17.90 -4.77
N SER A 176 19.01 17.29 -4.19
CA SER A 176 17.86 18.01 -3.61
C SER A 176 18.17 18.65 -2.26
N ARG A 177 19.21 18.16 -1.53
CA ARG A 177 19.64 18.77 -0.27
C ARG A 177 20.58 19.93 -0.52
N THR A 178 20.01 21.12 -0.57
CA THR A 178 20.77 22.38 -0.74
C THR A 178 21.21 23.02 0.59
N ASP A 179 20.68 22.51 1.70
CA ASP A 179 20.93 22.99 3.06
C ASP A 179 22.30 22.52 3.61
N ARG A 180 22.64 21.27 3.38
CA ARG A 180 23.92 20.66 3.80
C ARG A 180 24.22 19.35 3.06
N ALA A 181 25.45 18.94 3.08
CA ALA A 181 25.86 17.62 2.60
C ALA A 181 25.36 16.50 3.55
N LEU A 182 25.06 15.33 2.98
CA LEU A 182 24.77 14.12 3.74
C LEU A 182 26.06 13.59 4.40
N THR A 183 25.95 13.16 5.64
CA THR A 183 27.02 12.44 6.33
C THR A 183 27.14 11.00 5.81
N GLU A 184 28.27 10.35 6.02
CA GLU A 184 28.48 8.95 5.62
C GLU A 184 27.46 8.01 6.30
N THR A 185 27.09 8.27 7.55
CA THR A 185 26.08 7.52 8.29
C THR A 185 24.69 7.67 7.68
N GLU A 186 24.33 8.87 7.23
CA GLU A 186 23.05 9.10 6.54
C GLU A 186 23.01 8.43 5.16
N VAL A 187 24.09 8.51 4.41
CA VAL A 187 24.22 7.81 3.10
C VAL A 187 24.01 6.30 3.28
N LYS A 188 24.68 5.70 4.29
CA LYS A 188 24.50 4.29 4.60
C LYS A 188 23.06 3.99 4.99
N LYS A 189 22.45 4.79 5.88
CA LYS A 189 21.06 4.62 6.30
C LYS A 189 20.08 4.71 5.13
N ILE A 190 20.25 5.65 4.22
CA ILE A 190 19.44 5.77 3.01
C ILE A 190 19.55 4.49 2.16
N HIS A 191 20.78 4.01 1.96
CA HIS A 191 21.00 2.78 1.19
C HIS A 191 20.28 1.59 1.83
N ASP A 192 20.45 1.38 3.14
CA ASP A 192 19.85 0.29 3.89
C ASP A 192 18.31 0.38 3.84
N ASN A 193 17.75 1.57 3.98
CA ASN A 193 16.30 1.79 3.89
C ASN A 193 15.75 1.55 2.47
N LEU A 194 16.46 1.98 1.42
CA LEU A 194 16.06 1.67 0.04
C LEU A 194 16.09 0.17 -0.26
N GLU A 195 17.06 -0.56 0.31
CA GLU A 195 17.12 -2.00 0.19
C GLU A 195 15.96 -2.68 0.89
N LEU A 196 15.67 -2.27 2.12
CA LEU A 196 14.53 -2.78 2.90
C LEU A 196 13.19 -2.53 2.21
N ILE A 197 13.00 -1.35 1.63
CA ILE A 197 11.78 -1.01 0.86
C ILE A 197 11.62 -1.93 -0.34
N ASP A 198 12.69 -2.14 -1.11
CA ASP A 198 12.64 -3.04 -2.28
C ASP A 198 12.31 -4.47 -1.85
N GLN A 199 12.93 -4.95 -0.77
CA GLN A 199 12.69 -6.27 -0.22
C GLN A 199 11.22 -6.41 0.22
N ALA A 200 10.74 -5.55 1.10
CA ALA A 200 9.42 -5.68 1.71
C ALA A 200 8.25 -5.46 0.72
N PHE A 201 8.39 -4.54 -0.24
CA PHE A 201 7.27 -4.16 -1.12
C PHE A 201 7.32 -4.77 -2.52
N LYS A 202 8.50 -5.15 -3.01
CA LYS A 202 8.67 -5.61 -4.39
C LYS A 202 9.06 -7.08 -4.51
N MET A 203 9.83 -7.62 -3.55
CA MET A 203 10.45 -8.95 -3.67
C MET A 203 9.80 -9.99 -2.77
N GLU A 204 9.54 -9.68 -1.51
CA GLU A 204 8.99 -10.64 -0.56
C GLU A 204 7.48 -10.83 -0.72
N GLU A 205 7.04 -12.07 -0.58
CA GLU A 205 5.64 -12.45 -0.61
C GLU A 205 5.00 -12.25 0.78
N VAL A 206 4.95 -11.01 1.24
CA VAL A 206 4.42 -10.65 2.58
C VAL A 206 2.91 -10.73 2.68
N ILE A 207 2.20 -10.75 1.55
CA ILE A 207 0.74 -10.89 1.52
C ILE A 207 0.37 -12.37 1.44
N THR A 208 -0.25 -12.87 2.52
CA THR A 208 -0.87 -14.19 2.54
C THR A 208 -2.38 -14.04 2.44
N TYR A 209 -3.02 -14.80 1.56
CA TYR A 209 -4.48 -14.87 1.51
C TYR A 209 -5.00 -16.29 1.30
N GLN A 210 -6.18 -16.53 1.82
CA GLN A 210 -6.94 -17.74 1.60
C GLN A 210 -7.97 -17.49 0.51
N GLU A 211 -7.99 -18.35 -0.49
CA GLU A 211 -8.93 -18.28 -1.61
C GLU A 211 -10.02 -19.34 -1.46
N LEU A 212 -11.26 -18.86 -1.44
CA LEU A 212 -12.47 -19.65 -1.62
C LEU A 212 -12.83 -19.60 -3.11
N ASP A 213 -12.73 -20.71 -3.81
CA ASP A 213 -13.02 -20.76 -5.25
C ASP A 213 -14.36 -21.46 -5.47
N SER A 214 -15.39 -20.71 -5.85
CA SER A 214 -16.71 -21.24 -6.20
C SER A 214 -16.93 -21.41 -7.70
N ILE A 215 -15.89 -21.19 -8.52
CA ILE A 215 -15.93 -21.47 -9.96
C ILE A 215 -15.61 -22.95 -10.19
N ASP A 216 -14.54 -23.42 -9.51
CA ASP A 216 -14.05 -24.79 -9.62
C ASP A 216 -14.72 -25.75 -8.63
N ASP A 217 -15.46 -25.24 -7.64
CA ASP A 217 -16.17 -26.00 -6.62
C ASP A 217 -17.63 -25.50 -6.50
N PRO A 218 -18.56 -26.08 -7.28
CA PRO A 218 -19.96 -25.67 -7.32
C PRO A 218 -20.72 -25.92 -6.01
N ASP A 219 -20.21 -26.77 -5.11
CA ASP A 219 -20.84 -27.10 -3.82
C ASP A 219 -20.48 -26.09 -2.71
N LEU A 220 -19.61 -25.14 -2.98
CA LEU A 220 -19.32 -23.99 -2.11
C LEU A 220 -20.39 -22.90 -2.25
N TYR A 221 -21.52 -23.10 -1.55
CA TYR A 221 -22.64 -22.14 -1.48
C TYR A 221 -22.71 -21.48 -0.11
#